data_a472a5d2eb056fa007f9bbcf9c086a4c
#
_entry.id   a472a5d2eb056fa007f9bbcf9c086a4c
#
_cell.length_a   1.000
_cell.length_b   1.000
_cell.length_c   1.000
_cell.angle_alpha   90.00
_cell.angle_beta   90.00
_cell.angle_gamma   90.00
#
_symmetry.space_group_name_H-M   'P 1'
#
loop_
_entity.id
_entity.type
_entity.pdbx_description
1 polymer ?
#
loop_
_entity_poly.entity_id
_entity_poly.type
_entity_poly.pdbx_seq_one_letter_code
_entity_poly.pdbx_strand_id
1 'polypeptide(L)'
;MAVNMDGEERIDAPIGKVWEALNDPEILKACIPGCESLDKKSERELAATVALKIGPIKARFNGEVELKNLKPPHSYTIEGEGKGGIAGFAKGGADVALKEDGDGTILSYTAKADVGGKMAQLGSRLIQSTSKKLAAQFFADFNKKVSGN
;
A
#
# COMPACT_ATOMS: atom_id res chain seq x y z
N MET A 1 -17.22 4.34 -6.85
CA MET A 1 -16.31 4.21 -8.03
C MET A 1 -15.30 3.11 -7.75
N ALA A 2 -15.25 2.13 -8.60
CA ALA A 2 -14.32 1.02 -8.46
C ALA A 2 -12.99 1.35 -9.16
N VAL A 3 -11.88 1.09 -8.47
CA VAL A 3 -10.53 1.27 -9.00
C VAL A 3 -9.80 -0.06 -8.85
N ASN A 4 -9.20 -0.53 -9.93
CA ASN A 4 -8.45 -1.78 -9.94
C ASN A 4 -7.01 -1.51 -10.38
N MET A 5 -6.06 -2.18 -9.72
CA MET A 5 -4.65 -2.02 -10.06
C MET A 5 -3.94 -3.34 -9.82
N ASP A 6 -3.03 -3.70 -10.71
CA ASP A 6 -2.16 -4.85 -10.51
C ASP A 6 -0.76 -4.51 -10.96
N GLY A 7 0.21 -5.28 -10.50
CA GLY A 7 1.58 -5.05 -10.89
C GLY A 7 2.53 -6.09 -10.33
N GLU A 8 3.75 -6.02 -10.83
CA GLU A 8 4.88 -6.79 -10.34
C GLU A 8 6.07 -5.87 -10.12
N GLU A 9 6.80 -6.14 -9.05
CA GLU A 9 8.01 -5.39 -8.73
C GLU A 9 9.11 -6.36 -8.32
N ARG A 10 10.32 -6.15 -8.83
CA ARG A 10 11.47 -6.93 -8.38
C ARG A 10 12.13 -6.21 -7.22
N ILE A 11 12.28 -6.91 -6.11
CA ILE A 11 12.93 -6.38 -4.91
C ILE A 11 14.29 -7.07 -4.77
N ASP A 12 15.35 -6.28 -4.62
CA ASP A 12 16.73 -6.78 -4.56
C ASP A 12 17.10 -7.27 -3.16
N ALA A 13 16.35 -8.23 -2.65
CA ALA A 13 16.57 -8.84 -1.35
C ALA A 13 15.94 -10.24 -1.31
N PRO A 14 16.45 -11.13 -0.45
CA PRO A 14 15.85 -12.47 -0.29
C PRO A 14 14.41 -12.40 0.22
N ILE A 15 13.63 -13.42 -0.10
CA ILE A 15 12.19 -13.45 0.20
C ILE A 15 11.86 -13.27 1.68
N GLY A 16 12.67 -13.86 2.57
CA GLY A 16 12.46 -13.70 4.02
C GLY A 16 12.63 -12.26 4.48
N LYS A 17 13.62 -11.58 3.93
CA LYS A 17 13.89 -10.18 4.25
C LYS A 17 12.79 -9.27 3.71
N VAL A 18 12.28 -9.54 2.52
CA VAL A 18 11.16 -8.80 1.94
C VAL A 18 9.91 -9.00 2.80
N TRP A 19 9.64 -10.23 3.21
CA TRP A 19 8.49 -10.53 4.07
C TRP A 19 8.57 -9.76 5.39
N GLU A 20 9.71 -9.79 6.06
CA GLU A 20 9.89 -9.06 7.32
C GLU A 20 9.68 -7.57 7.15
N ALA A 21 10.21 -6.99 6.07
CA ALA A 21 10.08 -5.58 5.80
C ALA A 21 8.63 -5.16 5.52
N LEU A 22 7.88 -5.98 4.81
CA LEU A 22 6.45 -5.73 4.55
C LEU A 22 5.61 -5.74 5.83
N ASN A 23 6.11 -6.37 6.88
CA ASN A 23 5.44 -6.46 8.17
C ASN A 23 6.06 -5.53 9.23
N ASP A 24 7.02 -4.71 8.84
CA ASP A 24 7.71 -3.78 9.74
C ASP A 24 7.07 -2.39 9.61
N PRO A 25 6.40 -1.91 10.67
CA PRO A 25 5.71 -0.62 10.60
C PRO A 25 6.65 0.57 10.38
N GLU A 26 7.90 0.51 10.82
CA GLU A 26 8.85 1.60 10.59
C GLU A 26 9.25 1.70 9.13
N ILE A 27 9.47 0.55 8.48
CA ILE A 27 9.78 0.53 7.06
C ILE A 27 8.58 1.00 6.24
N LEU A 28 7.39 0.52 6.56
CA LEU A 28 6.17 0.93 5.88
C LEU A 28 5.92 2.43 6.01
N LYS A 29 6.10 2.97 7.22
CA LYS A 29 5.94 4.40 7.46
C LYS A 29 6.91 5.23 6.61
N ALA A 30 8.14 4.77 6.48
CA ALA A 30 9.16 5.48 5.70
C ALA A 30 8.88 5.42 4.19
N CYS A 31 8.21 4.39 3.71
CA CYS A 31 8.03 4.15 2.29
C CYS A 31 6.65 4.58 1.76
N ILE A 32 5.63 4.59 2.60
CA ILE A 32 4.30 5.03 2.17
C ILE A 32 4.30 6.54 1.99
N PRO A 33 4.04 7.04 0.76
CA PRO A 33 4.06 8.48 0.51
C PRO A 33 3.06 9.24 1.39
N GLY A 34 3.53 10.27 2.07
CA GLY A 34 2.69 11.10 2.93
C GLY A 34 2.31 10.51 4.28
N CYS A 35 2.85 9.35 4.62
CA CYS A 35 2.53 8.72 5.90
C CYS A 35 3.10 9.51 7.07
N GLU A 36 2.21 9.99 7.93
CA GLU A 36 2.58 10.77 9.12
C GLU A 36 2.71 9.88 10.35
N SER A 37 1.88 8.84 10.43
CA SER A 37 1.93 7.88 11.53
C SER A 37 1.48 6.52 11.05
N LEU A 38 2.02 5.48 11.65
CA LEU A 38 1.63 4.11 11.36
C LEU A 38 1.86 3.30 12.61
N ASP A 39 0.78 2.77 13.17
CA ASP A 39 0.81 2.00 14.40
C ASP A 39 0.35 0.57 14.15
N LYS A 40 1.16 -0.38 14.59
CA LYS A 40 0.79 -1.79 14.54
C LYS A 40 0.06 -2.13 15.84
N LYS A 41 -1.26 -2.28 15.75
CA LYS A 41 -2.10 -2.54 16.91
C LYS A 41 -2.08 -4.00 17.35
N SER A 42 -1.85 -4.90 16.42
CA SER A 42 -1.69 -6.34 16.67
C SER A 42 -0.91 -6.92 15.50
N GLU A 43 -0.69 -8.23 15.49
CA GLU A 43 0.02 -8.89 14.39
C GLU A 43 -0.68 -8.70 13.04
N ARG A 44 -1.99 -8.44 13.06
CA ARG A 44 -2.81 -8.36 11.85
C ARG A 44 -3.48 -7.02 11.65
N GLU A 45 -3.33 -6.09 12.58
CA GLU A 45 -4.03 -4.81 12.52
C GLU A 45 -3.07 -3.64 12.55
N LEU A 46 -3.27 -2.73 11.60
CA LEU A 46 -2.46 -1.52 11.45
C LEU A 46 -3.40 -0.32 11.34
N ALA A 47 -2.98 0.80 11.89
CA ALA A 47 -3.67 2.07 11.73
C ALA A 47 -2.65 3.11 11.26
N ALA A 48 -3.05 3.93 10.30
CA ALA A 48 -2.15 4.91 9.71
C ALA A 48 -2.86 6.22 9.43
N THR A 49 -2.10 7.31 9.47
CA THR A 49 -2.55 8.61 9.00
C THR A 49 -1.65 9.02 7.84
N VAL A 50 -2.27 9.31 6.72
CA VAL A 50 -1.56 9.62 5.48
C VAL A 50 -2.09 10.92 4.89
N ALA A 51 -1.19 11.87 4.63
CA ALA A 51 -1.54 13.12 3.99
C ALA A 51 -1.29 12.99 2.50
N LEU A 52 -2.33 13.16 1.69
CA LEU A 52 -2.25 13.01 0.24
C LEU A 52 -2.80 14.22 -0.48
N LYS A 53 -2.23 14.46 -1.66
CA LYS A 53 -2.75 15.42 -2.60
C LYS A 53 -3.19 14.67 -3.86
N ILE A 54 -4.48 14.72 -4.15
CA ILE A 54 -5.06 14.06 -5.32
C ILE A 54 -5.70 15.14 -6.18
N GLY A 55 -5.00 15.55 -7.27
CA GLY A 55 -5.42 16.69 -8.04
C GLY A 55 -5.47 17.95 -7.17
N PRO A 56 -6.57 18.70 -7.15
CA PRO A 56 -6.72 19.86 -6.30
C PRO A 56 -7.07 19.55 -4.85
N ILE A 57 -7.34 18.31 -4.50
CA ILE A 57 -7.75 17.90 -3.15
C ILE A 57 -6.54 17.55 -2.31
N LYS A 58 -6.38 18.24 -1.17
CA LYS A 58 -5.43 17.89 -0.13
C LYS A 58 -6.21 17.40 1.07
N ALA A 59 -5.86 16.20 1.57
CA ALA A 59 -6.57 15.65 2.72
C ALA A 59 -5.67 14.73 3.53
N ARG A 60 -6.01 14.60 4.82
CA ARG A 60 -5.46 13.59 5.70
C ARG A 60 -6.45 12.45 5.77
N PHE A 61 -5.95 11.27 5.49
CA PHE A 61 -6.75 10.05 5.53
C PHE A 61 -6.34 9.23 6.75
N ASN A 62 -7.33 8.80 7.51
CA ASN A 62 -7.12 7.87 8.61
C ASN A 62 -7.51 6.50 8.12
N GLY A 63 -6.54 5.60 8.06
CA GLY A 63 -6.72 4.26 7.53
C GLY A 63 -6.60 3.20 8.60
N GLU A 64 -7.41 2.17 8.46
CA GLU A 64 -7.31 0.94 9.25
C GLU A 64 -7.16 -0.21 8.30
N VAL A 65 -6.21 -1.09 8.58
CA VAL A 65 -5.85 -2.21 7.72
C VAL A 65 -5.79 -3.49 8.53
N GLU A 66 -6.33 -4.55 7.97
CA GLU A 66 -6.22 -5.90 8.54
C GLU A 66 -5.49 -6.80 7.55
N LEU A 67 -4.54 -7.58 8.07
CA LEU A 67 -3.82 -8.58 7.29
C LEU A 67 -4.51 -9.92 7.46
N LYS A 68 -4.80 -10.57 6.34
CA LYS A 68 -5.50 -11.85 6.30
C LYS A 68 -4.75 -12.87 5.47
N ASN A 69 -5.08 -14.14 5.66
CA ASN A 69 -4.53 -15.24 4.86
C ASN A 69 -3.01 -15.24 4.84
N LEU A 70 -2.39 -14.98 5.98
CA LEU A 70 -0.94 -14.93 6.11
C LEU A 70 -0.32 -16.30 5.86
N LYS A 71 0.51 -16.38 4.83
CA LYS A 71 1.27 -17.60 4.47
C LYS A 71 2.74 -17.21 4.33
N PRO A 72 3.45 -17.02 5.44
CA PRO A 72 4.85 -16.60 5.41
C PRO A 72 5.76 -17.61 4.71
N PRO A 73 6.71 -17.18 3.92
CA PRO A 73 6.95 -15.82 3.44
C PRO A 73 6.36 -15.57 2.04
N HIS A 74 5.29 -16.25 1.68
CA HIS A 74 4.81 -16.32 0.29
C HIS A 74 3.66 -15.41 -0.07
N SER A 75 2.67 -15.24 0.80
CA SER A 75 1.50 -14.45 0.41
C SER A 75 0.67 -13.97 1.59
N TYR A 76 -0.10 -12.92 1.37
CA TYR A 76 -1.10 -12.43 2.31
C TYR A 76 -2.09 -11.52 1.60
N THR A 77 -3.18 -11.21 2.30
CA THR A 77 -4.23 -10.31 1.83
C THR A 77 -4.31 -9.11 2.76
N ILE A 78 -4.44 -7.92 2.18
CA ILE A 78 -4.64 -6.68 2.92
C ILE A 78 -6.08 -6.25 2.69
N GLU A 79 -6.81 -5.94 3.76
CA GLU A 79 -8.12 -5.30 3.66
C GLU A 79 -8.11 -4.04 4.51
N GLY A 80 -8.65 -2.96 3.98
CA GLY A 80 -8.61 -1.72 4.70
C GLY A 80 -9.59 -0.67 4.22
N GLU A 81 -9.68 0.39 5.00
CA GLU A 81 -10.52 1.54 4.71
C GLU A 81 -9.80 2.79 5.16
N GLY A 82 -9.80 3.80 4.31
CA GLY A 82 -9.27 5.12 4.64
C GLY A 82 -10.38 6.16 4.53
N LYS A 83 -10.46 7.03 5.55
CA LYS A 83 -11.45 8.09 5.61
C LYS A 83 -10.76 9.45 5.66
N GLY A 84 -11.15 10.35 4.77
CA GLY A 84 -10.59 11.68 4.64
C GLY A 84 -11.59 12.82 4.85
N GLY A 85 -12.61 12.58 5.66
CA GLY A 85 -13.63 13.59 5.92
C GLY A 85 -14.38 14.00 4.66
N ILE A 86 -14.44 15.29 4.38
CA ILE A 86 -15.14 15.77 3.18
C ILE A 86 -14.48 15.35 1.87
N ALA A 87 -13.20 15.01 1.89
CA ALA A 87 -12.52 14.51 0.69
C ALA A 87 -13.08 13.17 0.24
N GLY A 88 -13.62 12.38 1.19
CA GLY A 88 -14.23 11.10 0.86
C GLY A 88 -13.56 9.93 1.55
N PHE A 89 -13.70 8.76 0.94
CA PHE A 89 -13.17 7.51 1.49
C PHE A 89 -12.68 6.58 0.39
N ALA A 90 -11.87 5.61 0.79
CA ALA A 90 -11.49 4.48 -0.05
C ALA A 90 -11.56 3.22 0.80
N LYS A 91 -12.18 2.17 0.27
CA LYS A 91 -12.32 0.89 0.95
C LYS A 91 -11.96 -0.23 0.00
N GLY A 92 -11.11 -1.14 0.43
CA GLY A 92 -10.74 -2.24 -0.45
C GLY A 92 -9.58 -3.03 0.11
N GLY A 93 -8.80 -3.63 -0.78
CA GLY A 93 -7.69 -4.43 -0.36
C GLY A 93 -6.80 -4.87 -1.51
N ALA A 94 -5.83 -5.70 -1.16
CA ALA A 94 -4.89 -6.24 -2.12
C ALA A 94 -4.46 -7.65 -1.74
N ASP A 95 -4.24 -8.47 -2.74
CA ASP A 95 -3.58 -9.75 -2.59
C ASP A 95 -2.13 -9.59 -3.00
N VAL A 96 -1.22 -10.01 -2.14
CA VAL A 96 0.23 -9.88 -2.34
C VAL A 96 0.86 -11.26 -2.36
N ALA A 97 1.70 -11.52 -3.34
CA ALA A 97 2.44 -12.77 -3.46
C ALA A 97 3.92 -12.49 -3.71
N LEU A 98 4.77 -13.28 -3.06
CA LEU A 98 6.22 -13.20 -3.21
C LEU A 98 6.74 -14.50 -3.81
N LYS A 99 7.66 -14.35 -4.77
CA LYS A 99 8.30 -15.49 -5.42
C LYS A 99 9.80 -15.22 -5.48
N GLU A 100 10.59 -16.24 -5.15
CA GLU A 100 12.04 -16.16 -5.26
C GLU A 100 12.47 -15.98 -6.72
N ASP A 101 13.44 -15.10 -6.95
CA ASP A 101 14.02 -14.83 -8.25
C ASP A 101 15.54 -14.64 -8.10
N GLY A 102 16.27 -15.75 -8.09
CA GLY A 102 17.71 -15.70 -7.81
C GLY A 102 17.96 -15.14 -6.42
N ASP A 103 18.75 -14.06 -6.34
CA ASP A 103 19.06 -13.35 -5.09
C ASP A 103 17.97 -12.37 -4.68
N GLY A 104 16.97 -12.18 -5.53
CA GLY A 104 15.91 -11.23 -5.30
C GLY A 104 14.56 -11.88 -5.15
N THR A 105 13.54 -11.04 -5.15
CA THR A 105 12.16 -11.47 -4.96
C THR A 105 11.27 -10.73 -5.96
N ILE A 106 10.35 -11.46 -6.58
CA ILE A 106 9.28 -10.84 -7.37
C ILE A 106 8.07 -10.69 -6.47
N LEU A 107 7.63 -9.46 -6.28
CA LEU A 107 6.41 -9.14 -5.57
C LEU A 107 5.31 -8.87 -6.59
N SER A 108 4.23 -9.63 -6.53
CA SER A 108 3.06 -9.44 -7.39
C SER A 108 1.89 -8.99 -6.54
N TYR A 109 1.10 -8.05 -7.03
CA TYR A 109 -0.08 -7.61 -6.29
C TYR A 109 -1.26 -7.37 -7.20
N THR A 110 -2.46 -7.57 -6.64
CA THR A 110 -3.72 -7.23 -7.27
C THR A 110 -4.53 -6.46 -6.24
N ALA A 111 -4.89 -5.22 -6.57
CA ALA A 111 -5.58 -4.33 -5.65
C ALA A 111 -6.91 -3.87 -6.22
N LYS A 112 -7.90 -3.73 -5.34
CA LYS A 112 -9.22 -3.21 -5.66
C LYS A 112 -9.64 -2.23 -4.58
N ALA A 113 -10.24 -1.12 -4.99
CA ALA A 113 -10.77 -0.17 -4.04
C ALA A 113 -12.07 0.42 -4.55
N ASP A 114 -12.98 0.72 -3.62
CA ASP A 114 -14.17 1.49 -3.88
C ASP A 114 -13.94 2.88 -3.30
N VAL A 115 -14.01 3.90 -4.16
CA VAL A 115 -13.71 5.28 -3.81
C VAL A 115 -15.00 6.09 -3.85
N GLY A 116 -15.27 6.82 -2.78
CA GLY A 116 -16.47 7.64 -2.67
C GLY A 116 -16.17 9.05 -2.17
N GLY A 117 -17.21 9.88 -2.16
CA GLY A 117 -17.11 11.24 -1.70
C GLY A 117 -16.56 12.18 -2.76
N LYS A 118 -16.03 13.31 -2.29
CA LYS A 118 -15.60 14.39 -3.17
C LYS A 118 -14.49 13.98 -4.15
N MET A 119 -13.53 13.16 -3.70
CA MET A 119 -12.45 12.74 -4.58
C MET A 119 -12.92 11.84 -5.72
N ALA A 120 -14.03 11.10 -5.55
CA ALA A 120 -14.59 10.30 -6.65
C ALA A 120 -15.04 11.18 -7.82
N GLN A 121 -15.39 12.43 -7.56
CA GLN A 121 -15.80 13.38 -8.59
C GLN A 121 -14.65 13.81 -9.50
N LEU A 122 -13.40 13.56 -9.11
CA LEU A 122 -12.22 13.86 -9.93
C LEU A 122 -12.11 12.94 -11.16
N GLY A 123 -12.85 11.82 -11.14
CA GLY A 123 -12.90 10.88 -12.24
C GLY A 123 -11.91 9.73 -12.10
N SER A 124 -12.26 8.61 -12.71
CA SER A 124 -11.48 7.37 -12.60
C SER A 124 -10.07 7.50 -13.17
N ARG A 125 -9.89 8.28 -14.24
CA ARG A 125 -8.58 8.46 -14.86
C ARG A 125 -7.58 9.11 -13.92
N LEU A 126 -7.99 10.20 -13.23
CA LEU A 126 -7.11 10.89 -12.29
C LEU A 126 -6.82 10.01 -11.07
N ILE A 127 -7.83 9.36 -10.51
CA ILE A 127 -7.66 8.45 -9.38
C ILE A 127 -6.71 7.31 -9.76
N GLN A 128 -6.91 6.70 -10.92
CA GLN A 128 -6.06 5.62 -11.40
C GLN A 128 -4.60 6.05 -11.57
N SER A 129 -4.37 7.19 -12.22
CA SER A 129 -3.01 7.67 -12.46
C SER A 129 -2.31 8.05 -11.16
N THR A 130 -3.02 8.67 -10.21
CA THR A 130 -2.47 9.01 -8.90
C THR A 130 -2.11 7.74 -8.12
N SER A 131 -2.99 6.74 -8.15
CA SER A 131 -2.73 5.46 -7.46
C SER A 131 -1.48 4.77 -8.00
N LYS A 132 -1.29 4.79 -9.31
CA LYS A 132 -0.09 4.22 -9.94
C LYS A 132 1.18 4.94 -9.52
N LYS A 133 1.13 6.28 -9.45
CA LYS A 133 2.28 7.07 -8.98
C LYS A 133 2.64 6.76 -7.54
N LEU A 134 1.64 6.66 -6.68
CA LEU A 134 1.85 6.35 -5.26
C LEU A 134 2.45 4.95 -5.10
N ALA A 135 1.95 3.97 -5.85
CA ALA A 135 2.49 2.63 -5.81
C ALA A 135 3.95 2.59 -6.29
N ALA A 136 4.24 3.28 -7.40
CA ALA A 136 5.60 3.33 -7.93
C ALA A 136 6.58 3.96 -6.94
N GLN A 137 6.17 5.03 -6.28
CA GLN A 137 6.98 5.71 -5.28
C GLN A 137 7.20 4.80 -4.05
N PHE A 138 6.16 4.13 -3.60
CA PHE A 138 6.26 3.18 -2.50
C PHE A 138 7.30 2.10 -2.81
N PHE A 139 7.20 1.46 -3.96
CA PHE A 139 8.10 0.35 -4.31
C PHE A 139 9.53 0.80 -4.56
N ALA A 140 9.73 1.99 -5.12
CA ALA A 140 11.07 2.54 -5.28
C ALA A 140 11.75 2.74 -3.92
N ASP A 141 11.05 3.34 -2.98
CA ASP A 141 11.58 3.58 -1.63
C ASP A 141 11.72 2.28 -0.85
N PHE A 142 10.77 1.37 -1.00
CA PHE A 142 10.81 0.06 -0.36
C PHE A 142 12.02 -0.74 -0.83
N ASN A 143 12.25 -0.79 -2.13
CA ASN A 143 13.40 -1.50 -2.68
C ASN A 143 14.73 -0.95 -2.13
N LYS A 144 14.87 0.37 -2.04
CA LYS A 144 16.06 1.00 -1.46
C LYS A 144 16.26 0.59 -0.01
N LYS A 145 15.22 0.59 0.78
CA LYS A 145 15.30 0.23 2.20
C LYS A 145 15.66 -1.22 2.42
N VAL A 146 15.09 -2.11 1.62
CA VAL A 146 15.21 -3.55 1.83
C VAL A 146 16.48 -4.12 1.19
N SER A 147 16.98 -3.50 0.14
CA SER A 147 18.19 -3.97 -0.55
C SER A 147 19.48 -3.78 0.26
N GLY A 148 19.42 -3.13 1.40
CA GLY A 148 20.57 -3.01 2.30
C GLY A 148 21.51 -1.87 2.00
N ASN A 149 21.11 -0.98 1.16
CA ASN A 149 21.93 0.18 0.78
C ASN A 149 21.43 1.46 1.43
#